data_17825bdfb4077d8419333102c509886e
#
_entry.id   17825bdfb4077d8419333102c509886e
#
_cell.length_a   1.000
_cell.length_b   1.000
_cell.length_c   1.000
_cell.angle_alpha   90.00
_cell.angle_beta   90.00
_cell.angle_gamma   90.00
#
_symmetry.space_group_name_H-M   'P 1'
#
loop_
_entity.id
_entity.type
_entity.pdbx_description
1 polymer ?
#
loop_
_entity_poly.entity_id
_entity_poly.type
_entity_poly.pdbx_seq_one_letter_code
_entity_poly.pdbx_strand_id
1 'polypeptide(L)'
;MEELTLLYQSYNAPLECPVTRTQQRGTEPARSDSFSYNGRNELTAATLGAAPYGYSYDNIGNRKTAREPAEELAYAANELNQYTGIEESGETPFVPTYDASGNQTLIKTSTGIWTAVYNAANRAVSFTSRNGNTIIECGYDYQGRRYMKKVTQNGTVARHERYLYRGYLQIAALDMLDNRNVFHTPLCCCPAGTF
;
A
#
# COMPACT_ATOMS: atom_id res chain seq x y z
N MET A 1 21.01 -7.80 7.38
CA MET A 1 19.96 -7.37 6.41
C MET A 1 20.64 -7.29 5.06
N GLU A 2 20.27 -8.15 4.12
CA GLU A 2 20.81 -8.04 2.75
C GLU A 2 20.17 -6.84 2.07
N GLU A 3 21.01 -6.00 1.48
CA GLU A 3 20.59 -4.80 0.79
C GLU A 3 20.00 -5.16 -0.58
N LEU A 4 18.82 -4.59 -0.90
CA LEU A 4 18.22 -4.71 -2.22
C LEU A 4 18.84 -3.66 -3.16
N THR A 5 19.51 -4.12 -4.21
CA THR A 5 20.13 -3.24 -5.21
C THR A 5 19.25 -3.17 -6.45
N LEU A 6 18.88 -1.96 -6.87
CA LEU A 6 18.23 -1.70 -8.15
C LEU A 6 19.32 -1.57 -9.23
N LEU A 7 19.41 -2.56 -10.15
CA LEU A 7 20.44 -2.60 -11.18
C LEU A 7 20.08 -1.77 -12.41
N TYR A 8 18.83 -1.80 -12.82
CA TYR A 8 18.35 -1.12 -14.04
C TYR A 8 16.85 -0.86 -13.96
N GLN A 9 16.43 0.28 -14.51
CA GLN A 9 15.04 0.66 -14.68
C GLN A 9 14.85 1.44 -15.98
N SER A 10 13.88 1.06 -16.81
CA SER A 10 13.47 1.84 -17.98
C SER A 10 12.08 2.42 -17.77
N TYR A 11 11.80 3.55 -18.40
CA TYR A 11 10.59 4.34 -18.19
C TYR A 11 9.81 4.51 -19.49
N ASN A 12 8.53 4.69 -19.39
CA ASN A 12 7.63 5.06 -20.48
C ASN A 12 7.60 6.59 -20.58
N ALA A 13 8.14 7.17 -21.66
CA ALA A 13 8.03 8.61 -21.92
C ALA A 13 6.57 8.96 -22.35
N PRO A 14 6.00 10.10 -21.93
CA PRO A 14 6.61 11.23 -21.21
C PRO A 14 6.43 11.21 -19.69
N LEU A 15 5.83 10.17 -19.08
CA LEU A 15 5.33 10.20 -17.71
C LEU A 15 6.17 9.39 -16.72
N GLU A 16 7.38 8.97 -17.10
CA GLU A 16 8.36 8.32 -16.21
C GLU A 16 7.83 7.08 -15.46
N CYS A 17 6.79 6.40 -16.00
CA CYS A 17 6.36 5.12 -15.48
C CYS A 17 7.33 4.02 -15.89
N PRO A 18 7.88 3.23 -14.95
CA PRO A 18 8.83 2.17 -15.30
C PRO A 18 8.15 1.07 -16.13
N VAL A 19 8.71 0.74 -17.28
CA VAL A 19 8.25 -0.39 -18.12
C VAL A 19 9.04 -1.66 -17.85
N THR A 20 10.29 -1.55 -17.38
CA THR A 20 11.08 -2.69 -16.89
C THR A 20 11.87 -2.28 -15.66
N ARG A 21 12.15 -3.27 -14.81
CA ARG A 21 12.99 -3.11 -13.63
C ARG A 21 13.81 -4.37 -13.43
N THR A 22 15.12 -4.24 -13.21
CA THR A 22 15.98 -5.35 -12.80
C THR A 22 16.54 -5.05 -11.42
N GLN A 23 16.37 -5.98 -10.51
CA GLN A 23 16.78 -5.86 -9.11
C GLN A 23 17.53 -7.11 -8.65
N GLN A 24 18.45 -6.95 -7.71
CA GLN A 24 19.21 -8.01 -7.12
C GLN A 24 19.26 -7.83 -5.60
N ARG A 25 19.17 -8.93 -4.86
CA ARG A 25 19.30 -8.93 -3.40
C ARG A 25 20.55 -9.72 -3.01
N GLY A 26 21.52 -9.01 -2.44
CA GLY A 26 22.81 -9.62 -2.09
C GLY A 26 23.44 -10.36 -3.27
N THR A 27 23.72 -11.66 -3.09
CA THR A 27 24.30 -12.55 -4.10
C THR A 27 23.26 -13.36 -4.90
N GLU A 28 21.95 -13.16 -4.67
CA GLU A 28 20.91 -13.85 -5.40
C GLU A 28 20.93 -13.48 -6.90
N PRO A 29 20.42 -14.36 -7.79
CA PRO A 29 20.27 -14.01 -9.20
C PRO A 29 19.43 -12.74 -9.39
N ALA A 30 19.82 -11.87 -10.33
CA ALA A 30 19.06 -10.70 -10.67
C ALA A 30 17.68 -11.11 -11.21
N ARG A 31 16.63 -10.41 -10.73
CA ARG A 31 15.25 -10.60 -11.14
C ARG A 31 14.79 -9.44 -11.99
N SER A 32 14.18 -9.73 -13.13
CA SER A 32 13.59 -8.73 -14.01
C SER A 32 12.07 -8.72 -13.88
N ASP A 33 11.51 -7.54 -13.82
CA ASP A 33 10.08 -7.27 -13.79
C ASP A 33 9.71 -6.42 -15.01
N SER A 34 8.50 -6.60 -15.55
CA SER A 34 7.97 -5.78 -16.64
C SER A 34 6.59 -5.22 -16.29
N PHE A 35 6.24 -4.07 -16.86
CA PHE A 35 5.01 -3.35 -16.58
C PHE A 35 4.41 -2.81 -17.87
N SER A 36 3.09 -2.83 -17.99
CA SER A 36 2.34 -2.25 -19.10
C SER A 36 1.29 -1.28 -18.59
N TYR A 37 1.06 -0.22 -19.34
CA TYR A 37 0.13 0.85 -18.96
C TYR A 37 -0.82 1.16 -20.11
N ASN A 38 -2.01 1.64 -19.79
CA ASN A 38 -2.92 2.20 -20.79
C ASN A 38 -2.59 3.67 -21.09
N GLY A 39 -3.34 4.30 -22.01
CA GLY A 39 -3.15 5.70 -22.39
C GLY A 39 -3.40 6.73 -21.27
N ARG A 40 -3.91 6.31 -20.11
CA ARG A 40 -4.09 7.14 -18.90
C ARG A 40 -3.03 6.86 -17.84
N ASN A 41 -1.98 6.07 -18.18
CA ASN A 41 -0.92 5.61 -17.29
C ASN A 41 -1.39 4.74 -16.11
N GLU A 42 -2.51 4.08 -16.26
CA GLU A 42 -2.96 3.07 -15.30
C GLU A 42 -2.26 1.74 -15.65
N LEU A 43 -1.74 1.05 -14.64
CA LEU A 43 -1.06 -0.23 -14.79
C LEU A 43 -2.06 -1.30 -15.25
N THR A 44 -1.89 -1.82 -16.47
CA THR A 44 -2.76 -2.86 -17.03
C THR A 44 -2.21 -4.27 -16.91
N ALA A 45 -0.88 -4.40 -16.87
CA ALA A 45 -0.22 -5.67 -16.63
C ALA A 45 1.11 -5.49 -15.92
N ALA A 46 1.50 -6.47 -15.15
CA ALA A 46 2.84 -6.61 -14.61
C ALA A 46 3.28 -8.08 -14.67
N THR A 47 4.58 -8.30 -14.87
CA THR A 47 5.21 -9.60 -14.66
C THR A 47 6.31 -9.39 -13.63
N LEU A 48 6.15 -9.97 -12.44
CA LEU A 48 7.10 -9.85 -11.35
C LEU A 48 7.90 -11.15 -11.25
N GLY A 49 9.10 -11.16 -11.86
CA GLY A 49 9.83 -12.38 -12.14
C GLY A 49 9.05 -13.26 -13.12
N ALA A 50 8.47 -14.38 -12.67
CA ALA A 50 7.63 -15.26 -13.49
C ALA A 50 6.11 -15.11 -13.21
N ALA A 51 5.73 -14.29 -12.23
CA ALA A 51 4.34 -14.17 -11.80
C ALA A 51 3.60 -13.09 -12.60
N PRO A 52 2.54 -13.43 -13.37
CA PRO A 52 1.76 -12.47 -14.15
C PRO A 52 0.67 -11.83 -13.30
N TYR A 53 0.44 -10.53 -13.53
CA TYR A 53 -0.63 -9.72 -12.97
C TYR A 53 -1.35 -8.96 -14.08
N GLY A 54 -2.65 -8.77 -13.96
CA GLY A 54 -3.46 -8.05 -14.93
C GLY A 54 -4.51 -7.18 -14.26
N TYR A 55 -4.77 -5.99 -14.79
CA TYR A 55 -5.72 -5.04 -14.23
C TYR A 55 -6.55 -4.38 -15.31
N SER A 56 -7.82 -4.14 -15.02
CA SER A 56 -8.67 -3.31 -15.87
C SER A 56 -9.38 -2.24 -15.03
N TYR A 57 -9.73 -1.14 -15.71
CA TYR A 57 -10.30 0.04 -15.06
C TYR A 57 -11.53 0.52 -15.84
N ASP A 58 -12.39 1.27 -15.15
CA ASP A 58 -13.45 2.02 -15.80
C ASP A 58 -12.93 3.36 -16.37
N ASN A 59 -13.84 4.18 -16.92
CA ASN A 59 -13.47 5.44 -17.55
C ASN A 59 -12.95 6.51 -16.57
N ILE A 60 -13.15 6.34 -15.27
CA ILE A 60 -12.74 7.29 -14.22
C ILE A 60 -11.66 6.74 -13.30
N GLY A 61 -11.13 5.54 -13.60
CA GLY A 61 -9.99 4.95 -12.92
C GLY A 61 -10.33 3.97 -11.79
N ASN A 62 -11.61 3.63 -11.56
CA ASN A 62 -11.93 2.55 -10.64
C ASN A 62 -11.48 1.22 -11.22
N ARG A 63 -10.88 0.36 -10.40
CA ARG A 63 -10.51 -0.98 -10.81
C ARG A 63 -11.76 -1.82 -11.07
N LYS A 64 -11.83 -2.47 -12.23
CA LYS A 64 -12.89 -3.42 -12.60
C LYS A 64 -12.46 -4.86 -12.37
N THR A 65 -11.22 -5.18 -12.69
CA THR A 65 -10.68 -6.52 -12.46
C THR A 65 -9.24 -6.43 -11.97
N ALA A 66 -8.85 -7.41 -11.14
CA ALA A 66 -7.47 -7.69 -10.81
C ALA A 66 -7.23 -9.19 -10.95
N ARG A 67 -6.27 -9.56 -11.80
CA ARG A 67 -5.80 -10.93 -11.94
C ARG A 67 -4.44 -11.03 -11.29
N GLU A 68 -4.33 -11.87 -10.29
CA GLU A 68 -3.12 -12.19 -9.58
C GLU A 68 -2.79 -13.68 -9.76
N PRO A 69 -1.57 -14.16 -9.51
CA PRO A 69 -1.19 -15.55 -9.77
C PRO A 69 -2.09 -16.60 -9.10
N ALA A 70 -2.69 -16.27 -7.98
CA ALA A 70 -3.52 -17.18 -7.19
C ALA A 70 -5.01 -16.85 -7.24
N GLU A 71 -5.41 -15.66 -7.69
CA GLU A 71 -6.80 -15.19 -7.63
C GLU A 71 -7.16 -14.24 -8.76
N GLU A 72 -8.45 -14.18 -9.06
CA GLU A 72 -9.02 -13.18 -9.95
C GLU A 72 -10.17 -12.48 -9.22
N LEU A 73 -10.09 -11.15 -9.13
CA LEU A 73 -11.04 -10.32 -8.41
C LEU A 73 -11.81 -9.44 -9.40
N ALA A 74 -13.13 -9.37 -9.24
CA ALA A 74 -14.00 -8.42 -9.92
C ALA A 74 -14.52 -7.37 -8.93
N TYR A 75 -14.55 -6.11 -9.37
CA TYR A 75 -14.93 -4.96 -8.56
C TYR A 75 -16.15 -4.29 -9.15
N ALA A 76 -17.16 -4.05 -8.33
CA ALA A 76 -18.31 -3.21 -8.65
C ALA A 76 -18.21 -1.89 -7.88
N ALA A 77 -18.46 -0.76 -8.53
CA ALA A 77 -18.47 0.57 -7.93
C ALA A 77 -19.82 1.27 -8.15
N ASN A 78 -20.20 2.15 -7.21
CA ASN A 78 -21.38 3.01 -7.33
C ASN A 78 -21.03 4.38 -7.96
N GLU A 79 -22.04 5.23 -8.12
CA GLU A 79 -21.87 6.57 -8.69
C GLU A 79 -21.02 7.52 -7.82
N LEU A 80 -20.78 7.17 -6.55
CA LEU A 80 -19.88 7.90 -5.63
C LEU A 80 -18.46 7.40 -5.68
N ASN A 81 -18.10 6.52 -6.63
CA ASN A 81 -16.79 5.87 -6.75
C ASN A 81 -16.43 5.01 -5.54
N GLN A 82 -17.41 4.45 -4.87
CA GLN A 82 -17.23 3.52 -3.76
C GLN A 82 -17.45 2.10 -4.26
N TYR A 83 -16.57 1.17 -3.94
CA TYR A 83 -16.78 -0.24 -4.26
C TYR A 83 -17.98 -0.79 -3.48
N THR A 84 -18.91 -1.39 -4.19
CA THR A 84 -20.11 -2.04 -3.63
C THR A 84 -19.96 -3.54 -3.50
N GLY A 85 -18.96 -4.11 -4.17
CA GLY A 85 -18.64 -5.53 -4.10
C GLY A 85 -17.24 -5.81 -4.65
N ILE A 86 -16.57 -6.78 -4.05
CA ILE A 86 -15.33 -7.38 -4.54
C ILE A 86 -15.57 -8.88 -4.57
N GLU A 87 -15.63 -9.45 -5.78
CA GLU A 87 -15.92 -10.85 -6.03
C GLU A 87 -14.62 -11.60 -6.33
N GLU A 88 -14.42 -12.70 -5.65
CA GLU A 88 -13.39 -13.69 -5.93
C GLU A 88 -14.07 -14.96 -6.46
N SER A 89 -13.52 -15.57 -7.52
CA SER A 89 -14.16 -16.73 -8.14
C SER A 89 -14.39 -17.86 -7.15
N GLY A 90 -15.66 -18.25 -6.96
CA GLY A 90 -16.06 -19.32 -6.06
C GLY A 90 -16.28 -18.92 -4.59
N GLU A 91 -16.07 -17.65 -4.24
CA GLU A 91 -16.23 -17.14 -2.88
C GLU A 91 -17.45 -16.22 -2.74
N THR A 92 -17.91 -16.02 -1.50
CA THR A 92 -18.94 -15.03 -1.22
C THR A 92 -18.37 -13.63 -1.42
N PRO A 93 -19.05 -12.74 -2.19
CA PRO A 93 -18.57 -11.39 -2.43
C PRO A 93 -18.29 -10.62 -1.14
N PHE A 94 -17.14 -9.99 -1.07
CA PHE A 94 -16.85 -9.03 0.00
C PHE A 94 -17.54 -7.70 -0.29
N VAL A 95 -18.34 -7.22 0.65
CA VAL A 95 -19.06 -5.94 0.56
C VAL A 95 -18.40 -4.93 1.48
N PRO A 96 -17.66 -3.93 0.96
CA PRO A 96 -17.12 -2.83 1.76
C PRO A 96 -18.23 -2.01 2.41
N THR A 97 -17.95 -1.41 3.56
CA THR A 97 -18.84 -0.43 4.20
C THR A 97 -18.14 0.92 4.31
N TYR A 98 -18.94 1.98 4.40
CA TYR A 98 -18.46 3.36 4.43
C TYR A 98 -19.14 4.14 5.55
N ASP A 99 -18.45 5.15 6.08
CA ASP A 99 -19.06 6.12 6.99
C ASP A 99 -19.79 7.23 6.21
N ALA A 100 -20.44 8.15 6.92
CA ALA A 100 -21.17 9.27 6.31
C ALA A 100 -20.27 10.26 5.55
N SER A 101 -18.97 10.24 5.79
CA SER A 101 -17.98 11.06 5.08
C SER A 101 -17.39 10.34 3.86
N GLY A 102 -17.81 9.10 3.57
CA GLY A 102 -17.35 8.30 2.46
C GLY A 102 -16.06 7.51 2.73
N ASN A 103 -15.55 7.49 3.97
CA ASN A 103 -14.39 6.69 4.31
C ASN A 103 -14.76 5.21 4.41
N GLN A 104 -13.93 4.34 3.84
CA GLN A 104 -14.16 2.89 3.89
C GLN A 104 -13.90 2.35 5.29
N THR A 105 -14.94 1.84 5.96
CA THR A 105 -14.88 1.34 7.34
C THR A 105 -14.67 -0.16 7.43
N LEU A 106 -15.02 -0.94 6.38
CA LEU A 106 -14.69 -2.36 6.27
C LEU A 106 -13.81 -2.57 5.02
N ILE A 107 -12.61 -3.12 5.23
CA ILE A 107 -11.53 -3.19 4.23
C ILE A 107 -11.08 -4.64 4.09
N LYS A 108 -10.98 -5.16 2.85
CA LYS A 108 -10.31 -6.44 2.54
C LYS A 108 -8.90 -6.13 2.04
N THR A 109 -7.91 -6.81 2.60
CA THR A 109 -6.51 -6.76 2.19
C THR A 109 -5.96 -8.18 2.05
N SER A 110 -4.75 -8.33 1.52
CA SER A 110 -4.04 -9.63 1.48
C SER A 110 -3.80 -10.24 2.87
N THR A 111 -3.86 -9.44 3.94
CA THR A 111 -3.70 -9.90 5.33
C THR A 111 -5.03 -10.16 6.03
N GLY A 112 -6.16 -10.01 5.34
CA GLY A 112 -7.50 -10.29 5.85
C GLY A 112 -8.43 -9.08 5.84
N ILE A 113 -9.53 -9.20 6.59
CA ILE A 113 -10.57 -8.18 6.71
C ILE A 113 -10.33 -7.34 7.96
N TRP A 114 -10.43 -6.02 7.80
CA TRP A 114 -10.17 -5.02 8.83
C TRP A 114 -11.34 -4.06 8.96
N THR A 115 -11.63 -3.66 10.20
CA THR A 115 -12.51 -2.53 10.50
C THR A 115 -11.66 -1.30 10.75
N ALA A 116 -11.94 -0.20 10.07
CA ALA A 116 -11.24 1.08 10.21
C ALA A 116 -12.11 2.13 10.88
N VAL A 117 -11.48 2.96 11.73
CA VAL A 117 -12.10 4.13 12.37
C VAL A 117 -11.34 5.37 11.94
N TYR A 118 -12.08 6.43 11.63
CA TYR A 118 -11.54 7.69 11.14
C TYR A 118 -11.80 8.84 12.11
N ASN A 119 -10.91 9.82 12.13
CA ASN A 119 -11.13 11.07 12.85
C ASN A 119 -11.89 12.09 11.98
N ALA A 120 -12.23 13.25 12.56
CA ALA A 120 -12.95 14.32 11.85
C ALA A 120 -12.20 14.92 10.65
N ALA A 121 -10.91 14.63 10.49
CA ALA A 121 -10.10 15.01 9.33
C ALA A 121 -9.98 13.89 8.28
N ASN A 122 -10.87 12.87 8.33
CA ASN A 122 -10.90 11.70 7.44
C ASN A 122 -9.57 10.90 7.42
N ARG A 123 -8.87 10.84 8.56
CA ARG A 123 -7.65 10.04 8.71
C ARG A 123 -7.93 8.81 9.55
N ALA A 124 -7.52 7.65 9.06
CA ALA A 124 -7.72 6.39 9.78
C ALA A 124 -6.87 6.36 11.06
N VAL A 125 -7.51 6.36 12.21
CA VAL A 125 -6.88 6.36 13.54
C VAL A 125 -6.77 4.98 14.15
N SER A 126 -7.60 4.03 13.70
CA SER A 126 -7.54 2.64 14.16
C SER A 126 -7.93 1.66 13.05
N PHE A 127 -7.27 0.49 13.06
CA PHE A 127 -7.66 -0.68 12.28
C PHE A 127 -7.72 -1.87 13.23
N THR A 128 -8.81 -2.63 13.17
CA THR A 128 -8.99 -3.85 13.95
C THR A 128 -9.19 -5.03 13.01
N SER A 129 -8.40 -6.08 13.15
CA SER A 129 -8.58 -7.32 12.38
C SER A 129 -9.93 -7.96 12.70
N ARG A 130 -10.49 -8.72 11.75
CA ARG A 130 -11.83 -9.34 11.89
C ARG A 130 -11.98 -10.20 13.17
N ASN A 131 -10.92 -10.87 13.59
CA ASN A 131 -10.90 -11.69 14.82
C ASN A 131 -10.60 -10.87 16.10
N GLY A 132 -10.36 -9.56 15.99
CA GLY A 132 -10.03 -8.68 17.11
C GLY A 132 -8.60 -8.84 17.66
N ASN A 133 -7.82 -9.80 17.17
CA ASN A 133 -6.52 -10.12 17.74
C ASN A 133 -5.42 -9.10 17.42
N THR A 134 -5.59 -8.35 16.34
CA THR A 134 -4.64 -7.30 15.95
C THR A 134 -5.34 -5.96 15.87
N ILE A 135 -4.79 -4.98 16.60
CA ILE A 135 -5.26 -3.59 16.59
C ILE A 135 -4.07 -2.72 16.18
N ILE A 136 -4.27 -1.87 15.17
CA ILE A 136 -3.30 -0.86 14.73
C ILE A 136 -3.89 0.51 15.08
N GLU A 137 -3.15 1.29 15.85
CA GLU A 137 -3.51 2.67 16.21
C GLU A 137 -2.56 3.65 15.52
N CYS A 138 -3.09 4.72 14.95
CA CYS A 138 -2.34 5.76 14.26
C CYS A 138 -2.64 7.13 14.87
N GLY A 139 -1.60 7.91 15.15
CA GLY A 139 -1.72 9.32 15.58
C GLY A 139 -1.23 10.26 14.48
N TYR A 140 -1.92 11.40 14.33
CA TYR A 140 -1.60 12.42 13.35
C TYR A 140 -1.40 13.78 14.02
N ASP A 141 -0.42 14.54 13.52
CA ASP A 141 -0.19 15.91 13.96
C ASP A 141 -1.14 16.90 13.24
N TYR A 142 -1.05 18.17 13.58
CA TYR A 142 -1.88 19.23 13.00
C TYR A 142 -1.67 19.44 11.49
N GLN A 143 -0.51 19.02 10.95
CA GLN A 143 -0.24 19.04 9.51
C GLN A 143 -0.72 17.77 8.80
N GLY A 144 -1.27 16.81 9.56
CA GLY A 144 -1.76 15.56 9.02
C GLY A 144 -0.71 14.49 8.77
N ARG A 145 0.50 14.68 9.28
CA ARG A 145 1.56 13.68 9.21
C ARG A 145 1.36 12.66 10.31
N ARG A 146 1.51 11.38 10.00
CA ARG A 146 1.40 10.30 10.98
C ARG A 146 2.62 10.31 11.90
N TYR A 147 2.49 10.78 13.13
CA TYR A 147 3.58 10.82 14.10
C TYR A 147 3.68 9.55 14.94
N MET A 148 2.66 8.69 14.95
CA MET A 148 2.63 7.48 15.78
C MET A 148 1.95 6.33 15.04
N LYS A 149 2.50 5.12 15.20
CA LYS A 149 1.86 3.85 14.87
C LYS A 149 2.12 2.88 16.02
N LYS A 150 1.05 2.27 16.54
CA LYS A 150 1.11 1.23 17.56
C LYS A 150 0.37 0.00 17.06
N VAL A 151 0.97 -1.17 17.21
CA VAL A 151 0.38 -2.47 16.85
C VAL A 151 0.27 -3.30 18.12
N THR A 152 -0.95 -3.69 18.46
CA THR A 152 -1.25 -4.61 19.58
C THR A 152 -1.67 -5.94 18.98
N GLN A 153 -1.06 -7.03 19.42
CA GLN A 153 -1.40 -8.40 19.02
C GLN A 153 -1.72 -9.23 20.25
N ASN A 154 -2.90 -9.86 20.25
CA ASN A 154 -3.38 -10.68 21.37
C ASN A 154 -3.27 -9.95 22.73
N GLY A 155 -3.61 -8.65 22.75
CA GLY A 155 -3.54 -7.82 23.95
C GLY A 155 -2.15 -7.31 24.33
N THR A 156 -1.10 -7.72 23.64
CA THR A 156 0.29 -7.28 23.90
C THR A 156 0.75 -6.31 22.82
N VAL A 157 1.42 -5.22 23.20
CA VAL A 157 1.98 -4.26 22.25
C VAL A 157 3.18 -4.92 21.58
N ALA A 158 3.04 -5.25 20.29
CA ALA A 158 4.07 -5.89 19.47
C ALA A 158 4.97 -4.87 18.76
N ARG A 159 4.47 -3.64 18.54
CA ARG A 159 5.22 -2.57 17.86
C ARG A 159 4.68 -1.23 18.31
N HIS A 160 5.54 -0.28 18.63
CA HIS A 160 5.16 1.09 18.92
C HIS A 160 6.22 2.04 18.36
N GLU A 161 5.87 2.77 17.33
CA GLU A 161 6.78 3.67 16.62
C GLU A 161 6.32 5.11 16.71
N ARG A 162 7.28 6.00 16.81
CA ARG A 162 7.09 7.44 16.59
C ARG A 162 7.95 7.90 15.43
N TYR A 163 7.39 8.80 14.63
CA TYR A 163 8.02 9.33 13.43
C TYR A 163 8.38 10.80 13.61
N LEU A 164 9.61 11.15 13.23
CA LEU A 164 10.09 12.53 13.22
C LEU A 164 10.13 13.04 11.79
N TYR A 165 9.76 14.30 11.62
CA TYR A 165 9.65 14.93 10.32
C TYR A 165 10.45 16.23 10.25
N ARG A 166 11.05 16.48 9.08
CA ARG A 166 11.56 17.78 8.65
C ARG A 166 10.67 18.24 7.48
N GLY A 167 9.76 19.19 7.75
CA GLY A 167 8.67 19.48 6.81
C GLY A 167 7.81 18.23 6.60
N TYR A 168 7.64 17.78 5.37
CA TYR A 168 6.91 16.54 5.03
C TYR A 168 7.81 15.30 4.92
N LEU A 169 9.13 15.46 4.98
CA LEU A 169 10.08 14.37 4.92
C LEU A 169 10.19 13.69 6.28
N GLN A 170 9.87 12.39 6.36
CA GLN A 170 10.14 11.58 7.54
C GLN A 170 11.65 11.33 7.63
N ILE A 171 12.29 11.81 8.67
CA ILE A 171 13.75 11.73 8.87
C ILE A 171 14.16 10.64 9.86
N ALA A 172 13.26 10.19 10.71
CA ALA A 172 13.53 9.09 11.65
C ALA A 172 12.25 8.38 12.07
N ALA A 173 12.39 7.13 12.47
CA ALA A 173 11.43 6.36 13.23
C ALA A 173 12.10 5.89 14.54
N LEU A 174 11.40 6.06 15.64
CA LEU A 174 11.83 5.67 16.99
C LEU A 174 10.99 4.48 17.42
N ASP A 175 11.65 3.39 17.82
CA ASP A 175 10.97 2.29 18.50
C ASP A 175 10.76 2.66 19.98
N MET A 176 9.52 2.74 20.39
CA MET A 176 9.13 3.12 21.76
C MET A 176 9.12 1.93 22.73
N LEU A 177 9.33 0.70 22.25
CA LEU A 177 9.47 -0.49 23.09
C LEU A 177 10.92 -0.70 23.55
N ASP A 178 11.86 -0.53 22.62
CA ASP A 178 13.29 -0.79 22.86
C ASP A 178 14.12 0.49 23.02
N ASN A 179 13.52 1.66 22.88
CA ASN A 179 14.20 2.97 22.88
C ASN A 179 15.32 3.07 21.82
N ARG A 180 15.16 2.37 20.69
CA ARG A 180 16.13 2.34 19.58
C ARG A 180 15.66 3.22 18.43
N ASN A 181 16.62 3.89 17.80
CA ASN A 181 16.39 4.54 16.53
C ASN A 181 16.28 3.49 15.43
N VAL A 182 15.10 3.29 14.88
CA VAL A 182 14.91 2.53 13.65
C VAL A 182 15.09 3.51 12.50
N PHE A 183 16.31 3.59 11.96
CA PHE A 183 16.55 4.38 10.75
C PHE A 183 15.87 3.70 9.57
N HIS A 184 14.76 4.24 9.13
CA HIS A 184 14.33 4.05 7.75
C HIS A 184 15.04 5.11 6.93
N THR A 185 16.04 4.71 6.16
CA THR A 185 16.46 5.53 5.01
C THR A 185 15.20 5.76 4.18
N PRO A 186 14.78 7.02 3.95
CA PRO A 186 13.73 7.26 2.97
C PRO A 186 14.21 6.64 1.67
N LEU A 187 13.39 5.79 1.05
CA LEU A 187 13.57 5.46 -0.34
C LEU A 187 13.41 6.77 -1.14
N CYS A 188 14.51 7.49 -1.25
CA CYS A 188 14.60 8.66 -2.10
C CYS A 188 14.61 8.14 -3.54
N CYS A 189 13.45 8.04 -4.17
CA CYS A 189 13.31 7.86 -5.60
C CYS A 189 13.61 9.16 -6.36
N CYS A 190 14.66 9.89 -5.97
CA CYS A 190 15.19 10.99 -6.75
C CYS A 190 16.67 10.72 -6.97
N PRO A 191 17.14 10.55 -8.22
CA PRO A 191 18.56 10.68 -8.50
C PRO A 191 18.97 12.11 -8.14
N ALA A 192 20.07 12.23 -7.41
CA ALA A 192 20.69 13.52 -7.14
C ALA A 192 21.04 14.19 -8.48
N GLY A 193 20.16 15.07 -8.94
CA GLY A 193 20.47 16.00 -10.01
C GLY A 193 21.47 17.00 -9.48
N THR A 194 22.65 16.99 -10.03
CA THR A 194 23.67 18.04 -9.94
C THR A 194 23.04 19.41 -10.21
N PHE A 195 23.30 20.36 -9.30
CA PHE A 195 23.24 21.79 -9.59
C PHE A 195 24.36 22.18 -10.51
#